data_0d26c57d5deeec481f648e9cf58d1d19
#
_entry.id   0d26c57d5deeec481f648e9cf58d1d19
#
_cell.length_a   1.000
_cell.length_b   1.000
_cell.length_c   1.000
_cell.angle_alpha   90.00
_cell.angle_beta   90.00
_cell.angle_gamma   90.00
#
_symmetry.space_group_name_H-M   'P 1'
#
loop_
_entity.id
_entity.type
_entity.pdbx_description
1 polymer ?
#
loop_
_entity_poly.entity_id
_entity_poly.type
_entity_poly.pdbx_seq_one_letter_code
_entity_poly.pdbx_strand_id
1 'polypeptide(L)'
;MSPTAGLTTAQPDVVEPVTVAVIGTGAIGRDLVSKIDRSPALDCRLVAGRNPESAGLRYAESLGYATSAAGIEAVLAAARPFDVVFDATSAAAHRDHWPLLEPLGTLVIDLTPSKIGRMVAPTVTGVSAATGRNVNLISCGGQASIPVVHALAARFPVTYLEVVSTVASDVAGRATRLNLDEYVATTGHAVTAFSGVADVKAILNISPAVPPATFRTAVHARMAGADPAAVRAVAERAAEEVRSFAPGYEVTACTAAGDRVTITLQVMAHSDVLPPYAGNLDIINSAAVLVAEQYAARPERMSRTGVAS
;
A
#
# COMPACT_ATOMS: atom_id res chain seq x y z
N MET A 1 12.67 60.05 9.80
CA MET A 1 11.46 59.28 9.51
C MET A 1 11.85 58.13 8.58
N SER A 2 12.10 56.98 9.15
CA SER A 2 12.42 55.76 8.35
C SER A 2 11.15 55.01 8.04
N PRO A 3 10.96 54.47 6.79
CA PRO A 3 9.80 53.66 6.47
C PRO A 3 9.97 52.25 7.05
N THR A 4 8.99 51.81 7.81
CA THR A 4 8.79 50.43 8.27
C THR A 4 8.57 49.52 7.06
N ALA A 5 9.50 48.61 6.80
CA ALA A 5 9.31 47.52 5.84
C ALA A 5 8.25 46.56 6.38
N GLY A 6 7.12 46.47 5.66
CA GLY A 6 6.08 45.49 5.94
C GLY A 6 6.61 44.07 5.66
N LEU A 7 6.62 43.24 6.69
CA LEU A 7 6.78 41.78 6.57
C LEU A 7 5.57 41.22 5.86
N THR A 8 5.70 40.92 4.59
CA THR A 8 4.73 40.09 3.85
C THR A 8 4.88 38.67 4.39
N THR A 9 3.95 38.25 5.20
CA THR A 9 3.80 36.83 5.57
C THR A 9 3.45 36.05 4.32
N ALA A 10 4.40 35.26 3.80
CA ALA A 10 4.12 34.29 2.77
C ALA A 10 3.02 33.35 3.29
N GLN A 11 1.88 33.33 2.63
CA GLN A 11 0.85 32.32 2.88
C GLN A 11 1.49 30.94 2.57
N PRO A 12 1.22 29.90 3.38
CA PRO A 12 1.70 28.56 3.06
C PRO A 12 1.09 28.18 1.69
N ASP A 13 1.95 27.70 0.79
CA ASP A 13 1.54 27.21 -0.51
C ASP A 13 0.43 26.15 -0.33
N VAL A 14 -0.78 26.49 -0.73
CA VAL A 14 -1.90 25.54 -0.72
C VAL A 14 -1.63 24.54 -1.84
N VAL A 15 -1.17 23.35 -1.48
CA VAL A 15 -0.99 22.23 -2.42
C VAL A 15 -2.38 21.86 -2.94
N GLU A 16 -2.65 22.05 -4.22
CA GLU A 16 -3.92 21.62 -4.84
C GLU A 16 -4.00 20.08 -4.76
N PRO A 17 -5.15 19.54 -4.29
CA PRO A 17 -5.33 18.09 -4.24
C PRO A 17 -5.19 17.45 -5.61
N VAL A 18 -4.56 16.28 -5.67
CA VAL A 18 -4.48 15.50 -6.90
C VAL A 18 -5.80 14.81 -7.20
N THR A 19 -6.22 14.86 -8.46
CA THR A 19 -7.45 14.17 -8.90
C THR A 19 -7.21 12.66 -8.96
N VAL A 20 -8.08 11.89 -8.31
CA VAL A 20 -7.92 10.43 -8.26
C VAL A 20 -9.15 9.68 -8.78
N ALA A 21 -8.89 8.51 -9.38
CA ALA A 21 -9.91 7.52 -9.68
C ALA A 21 -9.56 6.19 -9.01
N VAL A 22 -10.60 5.44 -8.59
CA VAL A 22 -10.46 4.10 -8.01
C VAL A 22 -11.13 3.08 -8.93
N ILE A 23 -10.39 2.06 -9.36
CA ILE A 23 -10.92 0.91 -10.12
C ILE A 23 -10.96 -0.29 -9.18
N GLY A 24 -12.15 -0.84 -8.98
CA GLY A 24 -12.38 -1.96 -8.06
C GLY A 24 -13.18 -1.55 -6.83
N THR A 25 -14.30 -2.24 -6.62
CA THR A 25 -15.33 -1.91 -5.61
C THR A 25 -15.55 -3.02 -4.58
N GLY A 26 -14.53 -3.87 -4.41
CA GLY A 26 -14.45 -4.87 -3.36
C GLY A 26 -14.14 -4.26 -1.98
N ALA A 27 -13.83 -5.11 -1.00
CA ALA A 27 -13.49 -4.65 0.36
C ALA A 27 -12.28 -3.70 0.37
N ILE A 28 -11.23 -3.99 -0.44
CA ILE A 28 -10.07 -3.11 -0.63
C ILE A 28 -10.52 -1.75 -1.18
N GLY A 29 -11.25 -1.73 -2.32
CA GLY A 29 -11.66 -0.48 -2.94
C GLY A 29 -12.56 0.36 -2.04
N ARG A 30 -13.48 -0.26 -1.27
CA ARG A 30 -14.34 0.45 -0.34
C ARG A 30 -13.55 1.12 0.80
N ASP A 31 -12.59 0.42 1.40
CA ASP A 31 -11.74 1.00 2.44
C ASP A 31 -10.79 2.07 1.87
N LEU A 32 -10.28 1.84 0.66
CA LEU A 32 -9.45 2.82 -0.03
C LEU A 32 -10.21 4.14 -0.25
N VAL A 33 -11.46 4.08 -0.72
CA VAL A 33 -12.33 5.26 -0.87
C VAL A 33 -12.53 5.97 0.47
N SER A 34 -12.77 5.22 1.57
CA SER A 34 -12.87 5.79 2.92
C SER A 34 -11.60 6.51 3.37
N LYS A 35 -10.43 5.98 3.01
CA LYS A 35 -9.14 6.61 3.35
C LYS A 35 -8.85 7.84 2.48
N ILE A 36 -9.17 7.78 1.20
CA ILE A 36 -9.05 8.92 0.27
C ILE A 36 -9.93 10.07 0.72
N ASP A 37 -11.16 9.81 1.15
CA ASP A 37 -12.11 10.81 1.67
C ASP A 37 -11.56 11.64 2.84
N ARG A 38 -10.66 11.05 3.63
CA ARG A 38 -10.01 11.70 4.77
C ARG A 38 -8.71 12.44 4.42
N SER A 39 -8.19 12.24 3.21
CA SER A 39 -6.93 12.85 2.79
C SER A 39 -7.15 14.22 2.14
N PRO A 40 -6.64 15.31 2.70
CA PRO A 40 -6.78 16.63 2.10
C PRO A 40 -5.94 16.80 0.81
N ALA A 41 -5.03 15.86 0.53
CA ALA A 41 -4.18 15.87 -0.66
C ALA A 41 -4.79 15.15 -1.87
N LEU A 42 -5.92 14.44 -1.68
CA LEU A 42 -6.53 13.59 -2.70
C LEU A 42 -7.99 14.02 -2.96
N ASP A 43 -8.33 14.24 -4.23
CA ASP A 43 -9.66 14.62 -4.68
C ASP A 43 -10.28 13.46 -5.49
N CYS A 44 -11.14 12.67 -4.86
CA CYS A 44 -11.79 11.53 -5.49
C CYS A 44 -12.83 11.98 -6.51
N ARG A 45 -12.58 11.75 -7.79
CA ARG A 45 -13.47 12.15 -8.88
C ARG A 45 -14.28 11.00 -9.46
N LEU A 46 -13.81 9.75 -9.32
CA LEU A 46 -14.48 8.59 -9.90
C LEU A 46 -14.18 7.33 -9.12
N VAL A 47 -15.22 6.55 -8.84
CA VAL A 47 -15.10 5.17 -8.36
C VAL A 47 -15.75 4.24 -9.39
N ALA A 48 -14.96 3.34 -9.98
CA ALA A 48 -15.40 2.47 -11.07
C ALA A 48 -15.38 0.99 -10.67
N GLY A 49 -16.43 0.29 -11.00
CA GLY A 49 -16.59 -1.15 -10.81
C GLY A 49 -17.23 -1.81 -12.02
N ARG A 50 -17.50 -3.13 -11.95
CA ARG A 50 -18.19 -3.87 -13.02
C ARG A 50 -19.57 -4.37 -12.60
N ASN A 51 -19.91 -4.28 -11.33
CA ASN A 51 -21.21 -4.67 -10.81
C ASN A 51 -21.94 -3.43 -10.27
N PRO A 52 -23.03 -2.99 -10.92
CA PRO A 52 -23.79 -1.81 -10.47
C PRO A 52 -24.39 -1.99 -9.06
N GLU A 53 -24.64 -3.25 -8.66
CA GLU A 53 -25.17 -3.60 -7.35
C GLU A 53 -24.07 -3.73 -6.26
N SER A 54 -22.82 -3.32 -6.54
CA SER A 54 -21.74 -3.51 -5.58
C SER A 54 -21.89 -2.58 -4.36
N ALA A 55 -21.60 -3.12 -3.17
CA ALA A 55 -21.60 -2.34 -1.94
C ALA A 55 -20.57 -1.19 -1.98
N GLY A 56 -19.48 -1.36 -2.74
CA GLY A 56 -18.47 -0.33 -2.90
C GLY A 56 -18.93 0.86 -3.74
N LEU A 57 -19.71 0.66 -4.82
CA LEU A 57 -20.32 1.77 -5.57
C LEU A 57 -21.32 2.52 -4.71
N ARG A 58 -22.25 1.81 -4.05
CA ARG A 58 -23.22 2.45 -3.13
C ARG A 58 -22.54 3.23 -2.01
N TYR A 59 -21.43 2.72 -1.48
CA TYR A 59 -20.65 3.44 -0.47
C TYR A 59 -20.06 4.74 -1.03
N ALA A 60 -19.44 4.70 -2.22
CA ALA A 60 -18.89 5.87 -2.88
C ALA A 60 -19.97 6.92 -3.20
N GLU A 61 -21.14 6.49 -3.67
CA GLU A 61 -22.32 7.33 -3.89
C GLU A 61 -22.80 8.01 -2.61
N SER A 62 -22.77 7.30 -1.48
CA SER A 62 -23.17 7.88 -0.18
C SER A 62 -22.22 8.97 0.31
N LEU A 63 -20.98 9.00 -0.17
CA LEU A 63 -20.01 10.06 0.06
C LEU A 63 -20.07 11.18 -0.98
N GLY A 64 -20.96 11.07 -1.99
CA GLY A 64 -21.15 12.07 -3.05
C GLY A 64 -20.20 11.94 -4.24
N TYR A 65 -19.44 10.85 -4.35
CA TYR A 65 -18.53 10.63 -5.47
C TYR A 65 -19.26 10.14 -6.73
N ALA A 66 -18.73 10.51 -7.90
CA ALA A 66 -19.20 9.94 -9.16
C ALA A 66 -18.85 8.45 -9.23
N THR A 67 -19.79 7.63 -9.65
CA THR A 67 -19.63 6.18 -9.77
C THR A 67 -19.94 5.69 -11.17
N SER A 68 -19.37 4.54 -11.54
CA SER A 68 -19.65 3.88 -12.81
C SER A 68 -19.53 2.36 -12.71
N ALA A 69 -20.43 1.65 -13.37
CA ALA A 69 -20.34 0.20 -13.52
C ALA A 69 -19.57 -0.23 -14.81
N ALA A 70 -18.98 0.71 -15.54
CA ALA A 70 -18.23 0.43 -16.79
C ALA A 70 -16.74 0.04 -16.53
N GLY A 71 -16.30 -0.06 -15.28
CA GLY A 71 -14.92 -0.44 -14.96
C GLY A 71 -13.88 0.51 -15.53
N ILE A 72 -12.84 -0.03 -16.18
CA ILE A 72 -11.75 0.77 -16.76
C ILE A 72 -12.26 1.76 -17.83
N GLU A 73 -13.30 1.40 -18.59
CA GLU A 73 -13.85 2.26 -19.65
C GLU A 73 -14.35 3.60 -19.11
N ALA A 74 -14.84 3.65 -17.87
CA ALA A 74 -15.22 4.90 -17.23
C ALA A 74 -14.03 5.82 -16.98
N VAL A 75 -12.86 5.28 -16.68
CA VAL A 75 -11.63 6.05 -16.49
C VAL A 75 -11.11 6.58 -17.83
N LEU A 76 -11.15 5.72 -18.88
CA LEU A 76 -10.71 6.09 -20.23
C LEU A 76 -11.62 7.14 -20.89
N ALA A 77 -12.91 7.13 -20.57
CA ALA A 77 -13.91 8.08 -21.08
C ALA A 77 -13.89 9.43 -20.37
N ALA A 78 -13.05 9.63 -19.33
CA ALA A 78 -12.98 10.91 -18.64
C ALA A 78 -12.47 12.03 -19.56
N ALA A 79 -13.07 13.22 -19.45
CA ALA A 79 -12.70 14.38 -20.27
C ALA A 79 -11.24 14.83 -20.10
N ARG A 80 -10.65 14.52 -18.97
CA ARG A 80 -9.22 14.74 -18.65
C ARG A 80 -8.68 13.52 -17.90
N PRO A 81 -7.43 13.12 -18.14
CA PRO A 81 -6.79 12.08 -17.34
C PRO A 81 -6.75 12.46 -15.85
N PHE A 82 -6.92 11.47 -15.00
CA PHE A 82 -6.71 11.63 -13.56
C PHE A 82 -5.21 11.70 -13.26
N ASP A 83 -4.83 12.43 -12.23
CA ASP A 83 -3.44 12.47 -11.76
C ASP A 83 -2.98 11.10 -11.26
N VAL A 84 -3.87 10.42 -10.52
CA VAL A 84 -3.63 9.09 -9.95
C VAL A 84 -4.81 8.17 -10.23
N VAL A 85 -4.52 6.93 -10.61
CA VAL A 85 -5.50 5.85 -10.70
C VAL A 85 -5.07 4.73 -9.76
N PHE A 86 -5.94 4.39 -8.81
CA PHE A 86 -5.76 3.22 -7.95
C PHE A 86 -6.41 2.00 -8.61
N ASP A 87 -5.64 0.93 -8.81
CA ASP A 87 -6.17 -0.34 -9.30
C ASP A 87 -6.27 -1.37 -8.17
N ALA A 88 -7.49 -1.55 -7.67
CA ALA A 88 -7.85 -2.48 -6.60
C ALA A 88 -8.64 -3.70 -7.15
N THR A 89 -8.32 -4.16 -8.35
CA THR A 89 -9.03 -5.24 -9.04
C THR A 89 -8.38 -6.62 -8.84
N SER A 90 -7.65 -7.12 -9.83
CA SER A 90 -6.90 -8.39 -9.78
C SER A 90 -5.64 -8.31 -10.62
N ALA A 91 -4.66 -9.19 -10.38
CA ALA A 91 -3.42 -9.22 -11.14
C ALA A 91 -3.65 -9.40 -12.65
N ALA A 92 -4.61 -10.23 -13.05
CA ALA A 92 -4.98 -10.39 -14.44
C ALA A 92 -5.58 -9.11 -15.03
N ALA A 93 -6.54 -8.49 -14.33
CA ALA A 93 -7.16 -7.25 -14.80
C ALA A 93 -6.15 -6.11 -14.89
N HIS A 94 -5.24 -5.98 -13.93
CA HIS A 94 -4.20 -4.95 -13.98
C HIS A 94 -3.28 -5.11 -15.21
N ARG A 95 -2.94 -6.33 -15.58
CA ARG A 95 -2.19 -6.60 -16.83
C ARG A 95 -2.89 -6.07 -18.09
N ASP A 96 -4.23 -6.14 -18.09
CA ASP A 96 -5.05 -5.60 -19.21
C ASP A 96 -5.25 -4.09 -19.09
N HIS A 97 -5.31 -3.55 -17.88
CA HIS A 97 -5.53 -2.11 -17.62
C HIS A 97 -4.28 -1.26 -17.90
N TRP A 98 -3.10 -1.75 -17.55
CA TRP A 98 -1.87 -0.96 -17.65
C TRP A 98 -1.60 -0.43 -19.06
N PRO A 99 -1.66 -1.22 -20.13
CA PRO A 99 -1.44 -0.72 -21.51
C PRO A 99 -2.43 0.38 -21.93
N LEU A 100 -3.62 0.42 -21.33
CA LEU A 100 -4.64 1.43 -21.60
C LEU A 100 -4.41 2.71 -20.80
N LEU A 101 -3.86 2.59 -19.59
CA LEU A 101 -3.61 3.72 -18.68
C LEU A 101 -2.26 4.40 -18.95
N GLU A 102 -1.25 3.67 -19.40
CA GLU A 102 0.10 4.20 -19.66
C GLU A 102 0.12 5.42 -20.58
N PRO A 103 -0.61 5.44 -21.73
CA PRO A 103 -0.62 6.59 -22.62
C PRO A 103 -1.25 7.85 -22.04
N LEU A 104 -2.08 7.73 -21.00
CA LEU A 104 -2.73 8.86 -20.34
C LEU A 104 -1.77 9.70 -19.49
N GLY A 105 -0.60 9.18 -19.20
CA GLY A 105 0.39 9.87 -18.38
C GLY A 105 0.01 9.95 -16.89
N THR A 106 -0.99 9.19 -16.44
CA THR A 106 -1.42 9.09 -15.04
C THR A 106 -0.44 8.25 -14.22
N LEU A 107 -0.36 8.51 -12.92
CA LEU A 107 0.29 7.59 -11.99
C LEU A 107 -0.69 6.46 -11.65
N VAL A 108 -0.32 5.22 -11.93
CA VAL A 108 -1.11 4.05 -11.53
C VAL A 108 -0.52 3.45 -10.26
N ILE A 109 -1.34 3.32 -9.22
CA ILE A 109 -1.01 2.63 -7.98
C ILE A 109 -1.73 1.30 -7.97
N ASP A 110 -0.97 0.24 -8.20
CA ASP A 110 -1.45 -1.14 -8.30
C ASP A 110 -1.44 -1.82 -6.92
N LEU A 111 -2.64 -2.14 -6.42
CA LEU A 111 -2.84 -2.86 -5.16
C LEU A 111 -2.91 -4.39 -5.39
N THR A 112 -2.66 -4.85 -6.61
CA THR A 112 -2.71 -6.27 -6.96
C THR A 112 -1.30 -6.90 -7.00
N PRO A 113 -1.15 -8.21 -6.84
CA PRO A 113 0.16 -8.88 -6.96
C PRO A 113 0.55 -9.13 -8.43
N SER A 114 0.41 -8.11 -9.31
CA SER A 114 0.59 -8.26 -10.76
C SER A 114 2.03 -8.47 -11.21
N LYS A 115 3.01 -8.02 -10.43
CA LYS A 115 4.44 -7.90 -10.77
C LYS A 115 4.73 -6.90 -11.91
N ILE A 116 3.78 -6.06 -12.27
CA ILE A 116 3.97 -5.00 -13.24
C ILE A 116 4.28 -3.70 -12.49
N GLY A 117 5.15 -2.88 -13.06
CA GLY A 117 5.55 -1.64 -12.43
C GLY A 117 6.64 -1.79 -11.37
N ARG A 118 6.98 -0.68 -10.74
CA ARG A 118 8.01 -0.61 -9.71
C ARG A 118 7.45 -1.05 -8.36
N MET A 119 8.07 -2.04 -7.75
CA MET A 119 7.71 -2.45 -6.38
C MET A 119 8.01 -1.35 -5.37
N VAL A 120 7.06 -1.11 -4.48
CA VAL A 120 7.12 -0.04 -3.47
C VAL A 120 6.70 -0.57 -2.10
N ALA A 121 7.57 -0.33 -1.12
CA ALA A 121 7.27 -0.33 0.30
C ALA A 121 7.60 1.08 0.82
N PRO A 122 6.63 1.93 1.17
CA PRO A 122 6.82 3.38 1.33
C PRO A 122 7.95 3.78 2.27
N THR A 123 8.11 3.10 3.42
CA THR A 123 9.17 3.38 4.39
C THR A 123 10.57 2.98 3.91
N VAL A 124 10.68 2.08 2.93
CA VAL A 124 11.96 1.63 2.36
C VAL A 124 12.31 2.40 1.09
N THR A 125 11.33 2.62 0.22
CA THR A 125 11.55 3.24 -1.08
C THR A 125 11.47 4.77 -1.05
N GLY A 126 10.79 5.32 -0.05
CA GLY A 126 10.60 6.77 0.13
C GLY A 126 9.86 7.44 -1.03
N VAL A 127 9.95 8.76 -1.07
CA VAL A 127 9.30 9.64 -2.09
C VAL A 127 9.74 9.30 -3.52
N SER A 128 10.94 8.75 -3.69
CA SER A 128 11.45 8.31 -5.00
C SER A 128 10.60 7.22 -5.66
N ALA A 129 9.78 6.52 -4.86
CA ALA A 129 8.86 5.48 -5.34
C ALA A 129 7.87 6.00 -6.38
N ALA A 130 7.36 7.20 -6.21
CA ALA A 130 6.39 7.79 -7.11
C ALA A 130 7.01 8.34 -8.42
N THR A 131 8.29 8.07 -8.76
CA THR A 131 8.91 8.50 -10.03
C THR A 131 8.51 7.65 -11.23
N GLY A 132 8.08 6.40 -11.01
CA GLY A 132 7.50 5.56 -12.06
C GLY A 132 6.02 5.86 -12.28
N ARG A 133 5.51 5.57 -13.49
CA ARG A 133 4.08 5.74 -13.79
C ARG A 133 3.21 4.56 -13.34
N ASN A 134 3.81 3.41 -13.06
CA ASN A 134 3.15 2.25 -12.48
C ASN A 134 3.90 1.83 -11.21
N VAL A 135 3.22 1.92 -10.09
CA VAL A 135 3.71 1.57 -8.75
C VAL A 135 2.97 0.34 -8.27
N ASN A 136 3.69 -0.76 -8.04
CA ASN A 136 3.13 -2.00 -7.52
C ASN A 136 3.37 -2.11 -6.01
N LEU A 137 2.31 -2.26 -5.24
CA LEU A 137 2.36 -2.39 -3.78
C LEU A 137 2.62 -3.83 -3.30
N ILE A 138 3.14 -4.69 -4.18
CA ILE A 138 3.60 -6.05 -3.84
C ILE A 138 2.42 -6.94 -3.44
N SER A 139 2.15 -6.99 -2.14
CA SER A 139 1.07 -7.73 -1.48
C SER A 139 0.89 -7.20 -0.05
N CYS A 140 -0.20 -7.56 0.61
CA CYS A 140 -0.41 -7.19 2.01
C CYS A 140 0.69 -7.77 2.94
N GLY A 141 1.10 -9.02 2.71
CA GLY A 141 2.22 -9.63 3.42
C GLY A 141 3.57 -8.98 3.10
N GLY A 142 3.75 -8.53 1.85
CA GLY A 142 4.91 -7.73 1.45
C GLY A 142 4.95 -6.39 2.19
N GLN A 143 3.85 -5.63 2.19
CA GLN A 143 3.77 -4.37 2.93
C GLN A 143 4.04 -4.55 4.43
N ALA A 144 3.56 -5.65 5.01
CA ALA A 144 3.80 -5.94 6.42
C ALA A 144 5.24 -6.39 6.72
N SER A 145 5.90 -7.14 5.84
CA SER A 145 7.20 -7.76 6.14
C SER A 145 8.41 -6.99 5.63
N ILE A 146 8.32 -6.34 4.47
CA ILE A 146 9.47 -5.71 3.79
C ILE A 146 10.18 -4.67 4.65
N PRO A 147 9.52 -3.78 5.41
CA PRO A 147 10.21 -2.84 6.26
C PRO A 147 11.16 -3.51 7.26
N VAL A 148 10.69 -4.58 7.92
CA VAL A 148 11.49 -5.35 8.89
C VAL A 148 12.56 -6.18 8.18
N VAL A 149 12.22 -6.86 7.09
CA VAL A 149 13.16 -7.67 6.28
C VAL A 149 14.32 -6.82 5.78
N HIS A 150 14.04 -5.65 5.21
CA HIS A 150 15.05 -4.70 4.74
C HIS A 150 15.97 -4.24 5.88
N ALA A 151 15.39 -3.83 7.01
CA ALA A 151 16.15 -3.36 8.17
C ALA A 151 17.05 -4.46 8.76
N LEU A 152 16.57 -5.72 8.80
CA LEU A 152 17.37 -6.87 9.25
C LEU A 152 18.53 -7.14 8.31
N ALA A 153 18.27 -7.21 7.00
CA ALA A 153 19.31 -7.50 6.01
C ALA A 153 20.37 -6.39 5.94
N ALA A 154 20.00 -5.15 6.19
CA ALA A 154 20.95 -4.04 6.28
C ALA A 154 21.88 -4.10 7.51
N ARG A 155 21.47 -4.81 8.56
CA ARG A 155 22.19 -4.81 9.86
C ARG A 155 22.86 -6.13 10.19
N PHE A 156 22.36 -7.25 9.68
CA PHE A 156 22.81 -8.60 10.03
C PHE A 156 23.15 -9.42 8.79
N PRO A 157 24.06 -10.42 8.89
CA PRO A 157 24.38 -11.34 7.79
C PRO A 157 23.27 -12.38 7.61
N VAL A 158 22.15 -11.95 7.04
CA VAL A 158 20.99 -12.82 6.80
C VAL A 158 21.25 -13.73 5.61
N THR A 159 21.10 -15.05 5.80
CA THR A 159 21.32 -16.07 4.77
C THR A 159 20.05 -16.73 4.25
N TYR A 160 18.94 -16.64 5.00
CA TYR A 160 17.64 -17.18 4.64
C TYR A 160 16.53 -16.29 5.18
N LEU A 161 15.45 -16.15 4.42
CA LEU A 161 14.23 -15.47 4.84
C LEU A 161 12.98 -16.26 4.44
N GLU A 162 12.05 -16.41 5.38
CA GLU A 162 10.71 -16.93 5.10
C GLU A 162 9.68 -15.97 5.67
N VAL A 163 8.71 -15.59 4.83
CA VAL A 163 7.60 -14.73 5.19
C VAL A 163 6.30 -15.53 5.16
N VAL A 164 5.67 -15.72 6.32
CA VAL A 164 4.44 -16.49 6.48
C VAL A 164 3.32 -15.54 6.91
N SER A 165 2.42 -15.22 5.99
CA SER A 165 1.26 -14.38 6.28
C SER A 165 0.02 -15.22 6.56
N THR A 166 -0.78 -14.82 7.55
CA THR A 166 -2.05 -15.45 7.90
C THR A 166 -3.16 -14.41 7.84
N VAL A 167 -4.18 -14.66 7.02
CA VAL A 167 -5.37 -13.84 6.85
C VAL A 167 -6.62 -14.62 7.24
N ALA A 168 -7.64 -13.94 7.75
CA ALA A 168 -8.93 -14.58 8.00
C ALA A 168 -9.62 -14.94 6.67
N SER A 169 -10.32 -16.07 6.63
CA SER A 169 -11.07 -16.53 5.46
C SER A 169 -12.12 -15.51 5.01
N ASP A 170 -12.74 -14.80 5.95
CA ASP A 170 -13.81 -13.84 5.71
C ASP A 170 -13.36 -12.60 4.92
N VAL A 171 -12.07 -12.25 5.03
CA VAL A 171 -11.48 -11.12 4.29
C VAL A 171 -10.62 -11.56 3.11
N ALA A 172 -10.40 -12.86 2.93
CA ALA A 172 -9.80 -13.43 1.72
C ALA A 172 -10.84 -13.51 0.61
N GLY A 173 -11.09 -12.38 -0.07
CA GLY A 173 -12.06 -12.26 -1.15
C GLY A 173 -11.70 -13.07 -2.39
N ARG A 174 -12.58 -13.00 -3.41
CA ARG A 174 -12.39 -13.73 -4.69
C ARG A 174 -11.05 -13.40 -5.34
N ALA A 175 -10.65 -12.13 -5.37
CA ALA A 175 -9.38 -11.72 -5.97
C ALA A 175 -8.18 -12.37 -5.26
N THR A 176 -8.16 -12.39 -3.92
CA THR A 176 -7.11 -13.05 -3.14
C THR A 176 -6.99 -14.54 -3.49
N ARG A 177 -8.14 -15.24 -3.55
CA ARG A 177 -8.18 -16.68 -3.83
C ARG A 177 -7.76 -17.04 -5.26
N LEU A 178 -8.02 -16.15 -6.23
CA LEU A 178 -7.63 -16.33 -7.64
C LEU A 178 -6.17 -15.97 -7.90
N ASN A 179 -5.53 -15.20 -7.01
CA ASN A 179 -4.17 -14.68 -7.19
C ASN A 179 -3.19 -15.27 -6.14
N LEU A 180 -3.43 -16.50 -5.65
CA LEU A 180 -2.56 -17.12 -4.61
C LEU A 180 -1.13 -17.30 -5.10
N ASP A 181 -0.96 -17.80 -6.31
CA ASP A 181 0.35 -18.03 -6.92
C ASP A 181 1.08 -16.70 -7.17
N GLU A 182 0.38 -15.70 -7.69
CA GLU A 182 0.90 -14.35 -7.87
C GLU A 182 1.29 -13.71 -6.54
N TYR A 183 0.48 -13.90 -5.48
CA TYR A 183 0.77 -13.41 -4.14
C TYR A 183 2.10 -13.97 -3.62
N VAL A 184 2.25 -15.30 -3.65
CA VAL A 184 3.46 -15.99 -3.16
C VAL A 184 4.67 -15.55 -3.97
N ALA A 185 4.55 -15.59 -5.30
CA ALA A 185 5.64 -15.25 -6.20
C ALA A 185 6.05 -13.76 -6.11
N THR A 186 5.09 -12.82 -5.98
CA THR A 186 5.39 -11.38 -5.84
C THR A 186 6.01 -11.08 -4.48
N THR A 187 5.50 -11.68 -3.40
CA THR A 187 6.04 -11.51 -2.06
C THR A 187 7.48 -12.03 -1.99
N GLY A 188 7.75 -13.25 -2.48
CA GLY A 188 9.10 -13.83 -2.52
C GLY A 188 10.08 -12.98 -3.33
N HIS A 189 9.66 -12.52 -4.52
CA HIS A 189 10.47 -11.63 -5.35
C HIS A 189 10.81 -10.31 -4.62
N ALA A 190 9.84 -9.71 -3.94
CA ALA A 190 10.07 -8.50 -3.17
C ALA A 190 11.01 -8.73 -1.98
N VAL A 191 10.87 -9.85 -1.26
CA VAL A 191 11.80 -10.20 -0.17
C VAL A 191 13.23 -10.26 -0.69
N THR A 192 13.48 -10.94 -1.82
CA THR A 192 14.81 -10.98 -2.45
C THR A 192 15.27 -9.57 -2.86
N ALA A 193 14.43 -8.80 -3.55
CA ALA A 193 14.81 -7.49 -4.07
C ALA A 193 15.16 -6.47 -2.97
N PHE A 194 14.46 -6.52 -1.85
CA PHE A 194 14.66 -5.55 -0.76
C PHE A 194 15.66 -6.01 0.31
N SER A 195 16.00 -7.29 0.37
CA SER A 195 16.99 -7.82 1.31
C SER A 195 18.33 -8.17 0.69
N GLY A 196 18.37 -8.46 -0.61
CA GLY A 196 19.52 -9.06 -1.28
C GLY A 196 19.71 -10.55 -0.97
N VAL A 197 18.87 -11.17 -0.14
CA VAL A 197 18.94 -12.60 0.20
C VAL A 197 18.37 -13.43 -0.94
N ALA A 198 19.13 -14.43 -1.42
CA ALA A 198 18.71 -15.28 -2.53
C ALA A 198 17.80 -16.43 -2.10
N ASP A 199 18.02 -16.98 -0.89
CA ASP A 199 17.25 -18.10 -0.36
C ASP A 199 16.04 -17.58 0.41
N VAL A 200 14.90 -17.49 -0.28
CA VAL A 200 13.67 -16.91 0.27
C VAL A 200 12.47 -17.80 0.03
N LYS A 201 11.49 -17.72 0.95
CA LYS A 201 10.21 -18.39 0.83
C LYS A 201 9.07 -17.46 1.27
N ALA A 202 7.95 -17.50 0.57
CA ALA A 202 6.72 -16.83 0.98
C ALA A 202 5.58 -17.83 1.08
N ILE A 203 4.74 -17.68 2.10
CA ILE A 203 3.59 -18.55 2.39
C ILE A 203 2.40 -17.66 2.72
N LEU A 204 1.22 -18.01 2.20
CA LEU A 204 -0.05 -17.42 2.60
C LEU A 204 -0.96 -18.49 3.21
N ASN A 205 -1.32 -18.29 4.46
CA ASN A 205 -2.34 -19.10 5.16
C ASN A 205 -3.67 -18.35 5.16
N ILE A 206 -4.75 -19.03 4.78
CA ILE A 206 -6.12 -18.55 4.89
C ILE A 206 -6.77 -19.31 6.05
N SER A 207 -7.02 -18.61 7.16
CA SER A 207 -7.53 -19.20 8.40
C SER A 207 -9.06 -19.21 8.44
N PRO A 208 -9.70 -20.38 8.61
CA PRO A 208 -11.14 -20.49 8.82
C PRO A 208 -11.54 -20.37 10.30
N ALA A 209 -10.65 -19.93 11.18
CA ALA A 209 -10.88 -19.87 12.62
C ALA A 209 -12.08 -18.97 12.97
N VAL A 210 -12.80 -19.34 14.03
CA VAL A 210 -13.87 -18.56 14.65
C VAL A 210 -13.54 -18.41 16.14
N PRO A 211 -13.36 -17.16 16.65
CA PRO A 211 -13.44 -15.89 15.94
C PRO A 211 -12.36 -15.74 14.86
N PRO A 212 -12.57 -14.84 13.84
CA PRO A 212 -11.63 -14.66 12.75
C PRO A 212 -10.23 -14.26 13.22
N ALA A 213 -9.22 -14.88 12.60
CA ALA A 213 -7.82 -14.60 12.93
C ALA A 213 -7.44 -13.17 12.54
N THR A 214 -6.78 -12.45 13.44
CA THR A 214 -6.14 -11.16 13.11
C THR A 214 -5.04 -11.38 12.09
N PHE A 215 -4.86 -10.42 11.17
CA PHE A 215 -3.77 -10.48 10.21
C PHE A 215 -2.41 -10.47 10.90
N ARG A 216 -1.63 -11.50 10.62
CA ARG A 216 -0.28 -11.69 11.13
C ARG A 216 0.68 -12.08 10.03
N THR A 217 1.93 -11.61 10.15
CA THR A 217 3.04 -12.03 9.29
C THR A 217 4.22 -12.44 10.17
N ALA A 218 4.63 -13.69 10.08
CA ALA A 218 5.87 -14.14 10.71
C ALA A 218 7.02 -14.02 9.71
N VAL A 219 8.11 -13.41 10.13
CA VAL A 219 9.39 -13.36 9.42
C VAL A 219 10.33 -14.33 10.12
N HIS A 220 10.68 -15.43 9.45
CA HIS A 220 11.71 -16.36 9.90
C HIS A 220 13.00 -16.04 9.15
N ALA A 221 14.10 -15.90 9.87
CA ALA A 221 15.40 -15.59 9.30
C ALA A 221 16.49 -16.53 9.85
N ARG A 222 17.52 -16.78 9.04
CA ARG A 222 18.76 -17.37 9.52
C ARG A 222 19.86 -16.32 9.49
N MET A 223 20.46 -16.05 10.66
CA MET A 223 21.53 -15.09 10.83
C MET A 223 22.41 -15.51 12.00
N ALA A 224 23.70 -15.79 11.74
CA ALA A 224 24.63 -16.21 12.78
C ALA A 224 25.01 -15.06 13.71
N GLY A 225 25.11 -15.33 15.02
CA GLY A 225 25.61 -14.38 16.01
C GLY A 225 24.68 -13.17 16.27
N ALA A 226 23.41 -13.25 15.90
CA ALA A 226 22.46 -12.17 16.15
C ALA A 226 22.06 -12.10 17.63
N ASP A 227 22.34 -10.97 18.28
CA ASP A 227 21.83 -10.68 19.63
C ASP A 227 20.32 -10.45 19.57
N PRO A 228 19.50 -11.19 20.35
CA PRO A 228 18.05 -11.05 20.37
C PRO A 228 17.56 -9.63 20.67
N ALA A 229 18.24 -8.90 21.55
CA ALA A 229 17.88 -7.53 21.91
C ALA A 229 18.13 -6.56 20.72
N ALA A 230 19.27 -6.74 20.02
CA ALA A 230 19.58 -5.95 18.83
C ALA A 230 18.61 -6.24 17.67
N VAL A 231 18.23 -7.50 17.48
CA VAL A 231 17.21 -7.88 16.46
C VAL A 231 15.86 -7.22 16.75
N ARG A 232 15.40 -7.32 18.01
CA ARG A 232 14.14 -6.66 18.43
C ARG A 232 14.21 -5.16 18.21
N ALA A 233 15.30 -4.50 18.60
CA ALA A 233 15.44 -3.05 18.43
C ALA A 233 15.42 -2.60 16.97
N VAL A 234 15.96 -3.41 16.05
CA VAL A 234 15.89 -3.16 14.60
C VAL A 234 14.45 -3.32 14.09
N ALA A 235 13.77 -4.39 14.49
CA ALA A 235 12.39 -4.64 14.09
C ALA A 235 11.42 -3.56 14.60
N GLU A 236 11.58 -3.11 15.86
CA GLU A 236 10.75 -2.05 16.46
C GLU A 236 10.94 -0.69 15.78
N ARG A 237 12.16 -0.33 15.36
CA ARG A 237 12.38 0.91 14.61
C ARG A 237 11.70 0.87 13.25
N ALA A 238 11.82 -0.23 12.53
CA ALA A 238 11.10 -0.40 11.26
C ALA A 238 9.58 -0.35 11.46
N ALA A 239 9.09 -0.93 12.56
CA ALA A 239 7.67 -0.88 12.92
C ALA A 239 7.19 0.54 13.24
N GLU A 240 8.01 1.37 13.91
CA GLU A 240 7.69 2.76 14.21
C GLU A 240 7.45 3.58 12.93
N GLU A 241 8.27 3.38 11.91
CA GLU A 241 8.10 4.03 10.62
C GLU A 241 6.79 3.60 9.93
N VAL A 242 6.41 2.31 10.01
CA VAL A 242 5.16 1.80 9.46
C VAL A 242 3.95 2.36 10.21
N ARG A 243 4.03 2.50 11.54
CA ARG A 243 2.95 3.06 12.36
C ARG A 243 2.57 4.49 11.97
N SER A 244 3.47 5.23 11.34
CA SER A 244 3.17 6.59 10.85
C SER A 244 2.00 6.64 9.86
N PHE A 245 1.75 5.55 9.11
CA PHE A 245 0.64 5.44 8.15
C PHE A 245 -0.30 4.26 8.42
N ALA A 246 0.15 3.23 9.17
CA ALA A 246 -0.63 2.07 9.57
C ALA A 246 -0.55 1.88 11.09
N PRO A 247 -1.29 2.69 11.88
CA PRO A 247 -1.11 2.77 13.35
C PRO A 247 -1.36 1.45 14.08
N GLY A 248 -2.10 0.51 13.49
CA GLY A 248 -2.32 -0.82 14.05
C GLY A 248 -1.20 -1.84 13.85
N TYR A 249 -0.04 -1.41 13.32
CA TYR A 249 1.11 -2.28 13.08
C TYR A 249 1.95 -2.48 14.34
N GLU A 250 2.23 -3.74 14.70
CA GLU A 250 2.91 -4.10 15.95
C GLU A 250 3.88 -5.29 15.77
N VAL A 251 5.00 -5.25 16.48
CA VAL A 251 5.89 -6.40 16.68
C VAL A 251 5.43 -7.17 17.93
N THR A 252 4.65 -8.22 17.75
CA THR A 252 4.05 -8.98 18.87
C THR A 252 5.01 -9.99 19.50
N ALA A 253 5.97 -10.51 18.73
CA ALA A 253 6.99 -11.41 19.24
C ALA A 253 8.31 -11.25 18.49
N CYS A 254 9.42 -11.47 19.20
CA CYS A 254 10.75 -11.58 18.63
C CYS A 254 11.53 -12.62 19.44
N THR A 255 11.91 -13.73 18.80
CA THR A 255 12.66 -14.82 19.42
C THR A 255 13.91 -15.13 18.60
N ALA A 256 15.00 -15.51 19.27
CA ALA A 256 16.21 -15.97 18.63
C ALA A 256 16.75 -17.19 19.36
N ALA A 257 17.16 -18.21 18.62
CA ALA A 257 17.75 -19.46 19.13
C ALA A 257 18.81 -19.98 18.14
N GLY A 258 20.06 -19.90 18.52
CA GLY A 258 21.20 -20.21 17.64
C GLY A 258 21.25 -19.21 16.47
N ASP A 259 21.17 -19.71 15.24
CA ASP A 259 21.13 -18.92 14.01
C ASP A 259 19.69 -18.58 13.54
N ARG A 260 18.67 -19.05 14.27
CA ARG A 260 17.26 -18.87 13.88
C ARG A 260 16.63 -17.73 14.63
N VAL A 261 16.02 -16.83 13.89
CA VAL A 261 15.25 -15.69 14.39
C VAL A 261 13.83 -15.78 13.87
N THR A 262 12.87 -15.51 14.73
CA THR A 262 11.46 -15.36 14.34
C THR A 262 10.90 -14.05 14.89
N ILE A 263 10.37 -13.22 14.01
CA ILE A 263 9.67 -11.98 14.35
C ILE A 263 8.21 -12.12 13.92
N THR A 264 7.28 -11.89 14.82
CA THR A 264 5.85 -11.90 14.50
C THR A 264 5.33 -10.47 14.49
N LEU A 265 4.75 -10.11 13.36
CA LEU A 265 4.12 -8.83 13.08
C LEU A 265 2.61 -9.03 13.07
N GLN A 266 1.89 -8.11 13.66
CA GLN A 266 0.42 -8.06 13.63
C GLN A 266 -0.02 -6.72 13.08
N VAL A 267 -1.11 -6.70 12.34
CA VAL A 267 -1.78 -5.44 11.95
C VAL A 267 -3.25 -5.53 12.33
N MET A 268 -3.68 -4.59 13.14
CA MET A 268 -5.10 -4.33 13.41
C MET A 268 -5.59 -3.26 12.46
N ALA A 269 -6.73 -3.47 11.80
CA ALA A 269 -7.26 -2.45 10.91
C ALA A 269 -7.75 -1.22 11.69
N HIS A 270 -7.32 -0.05 11.25
CA HIS A 270 -7.83 1.26 11.65
C HIS A 270 -8.68 1.84 10.51
N SER A 271 -9.93 1.41 10.45
CA SER A 271 -10.83 1.69 9.34
C SER A 271 -12.28 1.80 9.84
N ASP A 272 -13.07 2.67 9.19
CA ASP A 272 -14.50 2.83 9.46
C ASP A 272 -15.35 1.74 8.78
N VAL A 273 -14.75 1.02 7.81
CA VAL A 273 -15.48 0.06 6.96
C VAL A 273 -14.94 -1.37 7.01
N LEU A 274 -13.80 -1.59 7.66
CA LEU A 274 -13.21 -2.91 7.85
C LEU A 274 -13.29 -3.37 9.30
N PRO A 275 -13.48 -4.67 9.57
CA PRO A 275 -13.37 -5.19 10.93
C PRO A 275 -11.89 -5.16 11.39
N PRO A 276 -11.62 -5.07 12.71
CA PRO A 276 -10.26 -4.96 13.25
C PRO A 276 -9.29 -6.05 12.79
N TYR A 277 -9.77 -7.27 12.54
CA TYR A 277 -8.93 -8.39 12.09
C TYR A 277 -8.49 -8.29 10.62
N ALA A 278 -9.07 -7.36 9.83
CA ALA A 278 -8.76 -7.17 8.41
C ALA A 278 -7.51 -6.29 8.15
N GLY A 279 -6.50 -6.35 9.00
CA GLY A 279 -5.28 -5.55 8.90
C GLY A 279 -4.51 -5.73 7.58
N ASN A 280 -4.71 -6.87 6.88
CA ASN A 280 -4.16 -7.09 5.55
C ASN A 280 -4.71 -6.11 4.50
N LEU A 281 -5.99 -5.76 4.59
CA LEU A 281 -6.60 -4.78 3.69
C LEU A 281 -6.22 -3.35 4.09
N ASP A 282 -6.17 -3.10 5.40
CA ASP A 282 -5.81 -1.79 5.95
C ASP A 282 -4.39 -1.36 5.57
N ILE A 283 -3.40 -2.21 5.76
CA ILE A 283 -1.99 -1.85 5.52
C ILE A 283 -1.70 -1.55 4.05
N ILE A 284 -2.27 -2.33 3.10
CA ILE A 284 -2.04 -2.08 1.68
C ILE A 284 -2.74 -0.81 1.20
N ASN A 285 -3.94 -0.51 1.72
CA ASN A 285 -4.66 0.72 1.42
C ASN A 285 -3.97 1.94 2.02
N SER A 286 -3.50 1.85 3.25
CA SER A 286 -2.74 2.91 3.91
C SER A 286 -1.44 3.22 3.17
N ALA A 287 -0.72 2.18 2.70
CA ALA A 287 0.46 2.34 1.86
C ALA A 287 0.12 3.01 0.50
N ALA A 288 -1.02 2.65 -0.11
CA ALA A 288 -1.48 3.24 -1.36
C ALA A 288 -1.75 4.73 -1.22
N VAL A 289 -2.49 5.12 -0.19
CA VAL A 289 -2.79 6.53 0.11
C VAL A 289 -1.51 7.32 0.38
N LEU A 290 -0.60 6.78 1.21
CA LEU A 290 0.68 7.44 1.49
C LEU A 290 1.50 7.69 0.20
N VAL A 291 1.55 6.73 -0.72
CA VAL A 291 2.24 6.91 -2.02
C VAL A 291 1.60 8.01 -2.85
N ALA A 292 0.27 8.10 -2.88
CA ALA A 292 -0.44 9.17 -3.59
C ALA A 292 -0.21 10.54 -2.94
N GLU A 293 -0.22 10.63 -1.62
CA GLU A 293 0.08 11.86 -0.87
C GLU A 293 1.53 12.31 -1.09
N GLN A 294 2.49 11.39 -1.09
CA GLN A 294 3.88 11.67 -1.44
C GLN A 294 4.01 12.16 -2.89
N TYR A 295 3.19 11.64 -3.80
CA TYR A 295 3.15 12.13 -5.18
C TYR A 295 2.55 13.54 -5.27
N ALA A 296 1.50 13.84 -4.52
CA ALA A 296 0.89 15.17 -4.45
C ALA A 296 1.86 16.24 -3.91
N ALA A 297 2.67 15.87 -2.91
CA ALA A 297 3.62 16.76 -2.24
C ALA A 297 4.90 17.08 -3.04
N ARG A 298 5.03 16.67 -4.32
CA ARG A 298 6.24 16.88 -5.10
C ARG A 298 6.45 18.33 -5.53
N PRO A 299 7.67 18.86 -5.39
CA PRO A 299 8.01 20.23 -5.83
C PRO A 299 7.73 20.50 -7.32
N GLU A 300 7.91 19.49 -8.18
CA GLU A 300 7.67 19.59 -9.63
C GLU A 300 6.20 19.82 -9.99
N ARG A 301 5.26 19.41 -9.12
CA ARG A 301 3.83 19.71 -9.27
C ARG A 301 3.49 21.08 -8.70
N MET A 302 4.11 21.46 -7.59
CA MET A 302 3.92 22.78 -6.96
C MET A 302 4.30 23.91 -7.92
N SER A 303 5.31 23.69 -8.81
CA SER A 303 5.70 24.68 -9.82
C SER A 303 4.75 24.76 -11.03
N ARG A 304 3.92 23.75 -11.30
CA ARG A 304 2.95 23.74 -12.42
C ARG A 304 1.66 24.49 -12.14
N THR A 305 1.26 24.60 -10.87
CA THR A 305 0.06 25.33 -10.44
C THR A 305 0.30 26.83 -10.28
N GLY A 306 1.56 27.27 -10.18
CA GLY A 306 1.96 28.67 -10.04
C GLY A 306 2.11 29.48 -11.35
N VAL A 307 1.83 28.89 -12.53
CA VAL A 307 1.94 29.56 -13.83
C VAL A 307 0.61 29.53 -14.57
N ALA A 308 -0.43 30.08 -13.95
CA ALA A 308 -1.68 30.42 -14.63
C ALA A 308 -2.27 31.66 -13.95
N SER A 309 -1.67 32.82 -14.24
CA SER A 309 -2.30 34.13 -14.04
C SER A 309 -1.92 35.04 -15.20
#